data_8c17539a6f8fd86dd1f29245a710c8fb
#
_entry.id   8c17539a6f8fd86dd1f29245a710c8fb
#
_cell.length_a   1.000
_cell.length_b   1.000
_cell.length_c   1.000
_cell.angle_alpha   90.00
_cell.angle_beta   90.00
_cell.angle_gamma   90.00
#
_symmetry.space_group_name_H-M   'P 1'
#
loop_
_entity.id
_entity.type
_entity.pdbx_description
1 polymer ?
#
loop_
_entity_poly.entity_id
_entity_poly.type
_entity_poly.pdbx_seq_one_letter_code
_entity_poly.pdbx_strand_id
1 'polypeptide(L)'
;MLRRGHADNASPGCVWRHISIAMSLAFTGPTLRCNDLARAAIRLGFHDAGTWSVKLAAQGQDFGGADGSIALAGEISRPENKGLETIVKQMILWQKTYGVGMADLIQFGANHATVTCPLGPRIRFFAGRKDSTSPAPDGLLPDARASAQSLIDLFDDKTISAHELAALVGAHTSSRQFNFDTTRTGAPQDSTPGVWDVLFYNQTVQSNAPAQVMRFPSDVALAAHPAMSGEWAKFSLGGGVGQDHW
;
A
#
# COMPACT_ATOMS: atom_id res chain seq x y z
N MET A 1 3.70 -21.94 -45.72
CA MET A 1 4.72 -21.14 -45.02
C MET A 1 4.06 -19.86 -44.57
N LEU A 2 3.55 -19.83 -43.36
CA LEU A 2 2.95 -18.62 -42.72
C LEU A 2 4.07 -17.88 -42.03
N ARG A 3 4.38 -16.68 -42.51
CA ARG A 3 5.32 -15.75 -41.83
C ARG A 3 4.71 -15.35 -40.48
N ARG A 4 5.41 -15.69 -39.38
CA ARG A 4 5.14 -15.14 -38.07
C ARG A 4 5.38 -13.63 -38.15
N GLY A 5 4.32 -12.84 -37.97
CA GLY A 5 4.41 -11.41 -37.85
C GLY A 5 5.36 -11.03 -36.73
N HIS A 6 6.21 -10.05 -37.01
CA HIS A 6 7.02 -9.38 -36.00
C HIS A 6 6.09 -8.81 -34.93
N ALA A 7 6.33 -9.16 -33.68
CA ALA A 7 5.81 -8.39 -32.57
C ALA A 7 6.40 -6.98 -32.70
N ASP A 8 5.52 -6.02 -32.95
CA ASP A 8 5.88 -4.61 -32.95
C ASP A 8 6.63 -4.30 -31.65
N ASN A 9 7.78 -3.65 -31.78
CA ASN A 9 8.53 -3.03 -30.68
C ASN A 9 7.66 -1.94 -30.05
N ALA A 10 6.69 -2.36 -29.21
CA ALA A 10 5.92 -1.43 -28.40
C ALA A 10 6.93 -0.72 -27.48
N SER A 11 7.01 0.60 -27.58
CA SER A 11 7.85 1.37 -26.66
C SER A 11 7.51 0.97 -25.22
N PRO A 12 8.48 0.95 -24.29
CA PRO A 12 8.24 0.54 -22.89
C PRO A 12 7.02 1.21 -22.25
N GLY A 13 6.64 2.42 -22.68
CA GLY A 13 5.44 3.11 -22.22
C GLY A 13 4.12 2.47 -22.68
N CYS A 14 4.10 1.71 -23.79
CA CYS A 14 2.86 1.11 -24.30
C CYS A 14 2.36 -0.03 -23.41
N VAL A 15 3.25 -0.86 -22.86
CA VAL A 15 2.85 -1.98 -22.00
C VAL A 15 2.18 -1.48 -20.71
N TRP A 16 2.71 -0.45 -20.07
CA TRP A 16 2.14 0.14 -18.86
C TRP A 16 0.75 0.75 -19.09
N ARG A 17 0.49 1.27 -20.29
CA ARG A 17 -0.86 1.73 -20.68
C ARG A 17 -1.86 0.56 -20.73
N HIS A 18 -1.48 -0.58 -21.30
CA HIS A 18 -2.35 -1.75 -21.32
C HIS A 18 -2.59 -2.30 -19.91
N ILE A 19 -1.55 -2.35 -19.09
CA ILE A 19 -1.64 -2.73 -17.68
C ILE A 19 -2.59 -1.79 -16.93
N SER A 20 -2.48 -0.46 -17.14
CA SER A 20 -3.34 0.51 -16.48
C SER A 20 -4.82 0.33 -16.82
N ILE A 21 -5.15 0.00 -18.08
CA ILE A 21 -6.52 -0.30 -18.49
C ILE A 21 -7.04 -1.55 -17.77
N ALA A 22 -6.24 -2.62 -17.76
CA ALA A 22 -6.62 -3.86 -17.07
C ALA A 22 -6.82 -3.65 -15.56
N MET A 23 -5.93 -2.86 -14.93
CA MET A 23 -6.03 -2.51 -13.52
C MET A 23 -7.25 -1.61 -13.24
N SER A 24 -7.54 -0.62 -14.08
CA SER A 24 -8.74 0.22 -13.94
C SER A 24 -10.02 -0.63 -13.92
N LEU A 25 -10.14 -1.59 -14.84
CA LEU A 25 -11.29 -2.50 -14.89
C LEU A 25 -11.38 -3.40 -13.65
N ALA A 26 -10.25 -3.87 -13.14
CA ALA A 26 -10.21 -4.78 -11.99
C ALA A 26 -10.40 -4.06 -10.65
N PHE A 27 -9.94 -2.82 -10.51
CA PHE A 27 -9.91 -2.06 -9.27
C PHE A 27 -11.15 -1.19 -9.04
N THR A 28 -11.90 -0.88 -10.10
CA THR A 28 -13.11 -0.06 -9.99
C THR A 28 -14.31 -0.92 -9.58
N GLY A 29 -14.96 -0.53 -8.50
CA GLY A 29 -16.19 -1.16 -8.02
C GLY A 29 -17.45 -0.63 -8.73
N PRO A 30 -18.63 -1.23 -8.45
CA PRO A 30 -19.89 -0.84 -9.08
C PRO A 30 -20.31 0.62 -8.87
N THR A 31 -19.82 1.25 -7.80
CA THR A 31 -20.08 2.65 -7.45
C THR A 31 -19.04 3.62 -8.00
N LEU A 32 -18.19 3.20 -8.93
CA LEU A 32 -17.03 3.93 -9.45
C LEU A 32 -16.01 4.32 -8.37
N ARG A 33 -16.03 3.63 -7.23
CA ARG A 33 -15.04 3.75 -6.15
C ARG A 33 -14.09 2.56 -6.19
N CYS A 34 -12.93 2.70 -5.57
CA CYS A 34 -12.01 1.59 -5.48
C CYS A 34 -12.60 0.43 -4.66
N ASN A 35 -12.38 -0.79 -5.13
CA ASN A 35 -12.90 -2.01 -4.54
C ASN A 35 -11.88 -2.70 -3.61
N ASP A 36 -12.22 -3.89 -3.08
CA ASP A 36 -11.34 -4.63 -2.18
C ASP A 36 -10.02 -5.06 -2.84
N LEU A 37 -10.03 -5.31 -4.16
CA LEU A 37 -8.81 -5.68 -4.87
C LEU A 37 -7.85 -4.49 -5.00
N ALA A 38 -8.38 -3.27 -5.23
CA ALA A 38 -7.59 -2.04 -5.22
C ALA A 38 -6.97 -1.79 -3.84
N ARG A 39 -7.75 -1.90 -2.77
CA ARG A 39 -7.26 -1.78 -1.39
C ARG A 39 -6.15 -2.79 -1.08
N ALA A 40 -6.32 -4.02 -1.54
CA ALA A 40 -5.30 -5.05 -1.39
C ALA A 40 -4.03 -4.72 -2.20
N ALA A 41 -4.15 -4.09 -3.38
CA ALA A 41 -3.00 -3.66 -4.18
C ALA A 41 -2.21 -2.53 -3.49
N ILE A 42 -2.89 -1.54 -2.88
CA ILE A 42 -2.25 -0.50 -2.08
C ILE A 42 -1.46 -1.13 -0.93
N ARG A 43 -2.08 -2.03 -0.18
CA ARG A 43 -1.43 -2.73 0.93
C ARG A 43 -0.26 -3.60 0.44
N LEU A 44 -0.39 -4.30 -0.69
CA LEU A 44 0.66 -5.13 -1.27
C LEU A 44 1.91 -4.31 -1.60
N GLY A 45 1.74 -3.12 -2.20
CA GLY A 45 2.86 -2.24 -2.51
C GLY A 45 3.66 -1.85 -1.27
N PHE A 46 2.98 -1.58 -0.16
CA PHE A 46 3.63 -1.31 1.12
C PHE A 46 4.27 -2.58 1.72
N HIS A 47 3.59 -3.73 1.70
CA HIS A 47 4.11 -4.97 2.29
C HIS A 47 5.35 -5.51 1.56
N ASP A 48 5.49 -5.23 0.26
CA ASP A 48 6.71 -5.49 -0.49
C ASP A 48 7.80 -4.46 -0.09
N ALA A 49 7.53 -3.17 -0.25
CA ALA A 49 8.51 -2.11 -0.02
C ALA A 49 8.96 -1.97 1.45
N GLY A 50 8.07 -2.23 2.41
CA GLY A 50 8.30 -2.04 3.84
C GLY A 50 9.27 -3.04 4.47
N THR A 51 9.75 -4.03 3.73
CA THR A 51 10.71 -5.03 4.18
C THR A 51 12.18 -4.56 4.12
N TRP A 52 12.44 -3.34 3.65
CA TRP A 52 13.80 -2.79 3.62
C TRP A 52 14.19 -2.14 4.96
N SER A 53 15.49 -2.20 5.30
CA SER A 53 16.08 -1.63 6.51
C SER A 53 17.46 -1.07 6.20
N VAL A 54 17.68 0.21 6.53
CA VAL A 54 18.99 0.85 6.37
C VAL A 54 20.05 0.22 7.27
N LYS A 55 19.65 -0.26 8.46
CA LYS A 55 20.56 -0.93 9.38
C LYS A 55 21.05 -2.26 8.84
N LEU A 56 20.17 -3.05 8.24
CA LEU A 56 20.55 -4.31 7.60
C LEU A 56 21.38 -4.08 6.34
N ALA A 57 21.02 -3.09 5.52
CA ALA A 57 21.81 -2.71 4.34
C ALA A 57 23.23 -2.30 4.74
N ALA A 58 23.42 -1.53 5.81
CA ALA A 58 24.73 -1.16 6.34
C ALA A 58 25.56 -2.37 6.84
N GLN A 59 24.91 -3.49 7.16
CA GLN A 59 25.56 -4.76 7.53
C GLN A 59 25.82 -5.68 6.32
N GLY A 60 25.62 -5.19 5.10
CA GLY A 60 25.78 -6.00 3.88
C GLY A 60 24.59 -6.92 3.58
N GLN A 61 23.46 -6.70 4.22
CA GLN A 61 22.18 -7.41 4.00
C GLN A 61 21.22 -6.49 3.24
N ASP A 62 21.68 -5.97 2.10
CA ASP A 62 20.89 -5.07 1.24
C ASP A 62 19.97 -5.88 0.32
N PHE A 63 18.93 -6.45 0.89
CA PHE A 63 17.85 -7.14 0.18
C PHE A 63 16.53 -6.90 0.88
N GLY A 64 15.40 -7.15 0.16
CA GLY A 64 14.08 -6.70 0.56
C GLY A 64 13.77 -5.33 -0.04
N GLY A 65 12.67 -4.73 0.38
CA GLY A 65 12.15 -3.51 -0.21
C GLY A 65 11.28 -3.81 -1.44
N ALA A 66 11.10 -2.84 -2.31
CA ALA A 66 10.25 -2.95 -3.50
C ALA A 66 10.91 -3.81 -4.60
N ASP A 67 11.06 -5.11 -4.35
CA ASP A 67 11.76 -6.08 -5.21
C ASP A 67 10.89 -7.25 -5.69
N GLY A 68 9.60 -7.26 -5.33
CA GLY A 68 8.64 -8.29 -5.76
C GLY A 68 8.79 -9.63 -5.05
N SER A 69 9.69 -9.76 -4.07
CA SER A 69 9.96 -11.01 -3.35
C SER A 69 8.72 -11.55 -2.63
N ILE A 70 7.84 -10.69 -2.18
CA ILE A 70 6.56 -11.10 -1.56
C ILE A 70 5.75 -12.05 -2.46
N ALA A 71 5.81 -11.87 -3.77
CA ALA A 71 5.11 -12.71 -4.75
C ALA A 71 5.98 -13.85 -5.28
N LEU A 72 7.32 -13.70 -5.28
CA LEU A 72 8.26 -14.60 -5.96
C LEU A 72 9.00 -15.53 -5.01
N ALA A 73 9.15 -15.16 -3.72
CA ALA A 73 9.97 -15.88 -2.74
C ALA A 73 9.18 -16.52 -1.57
N GLY A 74 7.86 -16.66 -1.73
CA GLY A 74 7.03 -17.39 -0.75
C GLY A 74 6.62 -16.61 0.50
N GLU A 75 6.96 -15.34 0.62
CA GLU A 75 6.63 -14.50 1.78
C GLU A 75 5.13 -14.30 1.98
N ILE A 76 4.33 -14.52 0.94
CA ILE A 76 2.87 -14.44 1.03
C ILE A 76 2.27 -15.37 2.10
N SER A 77 3.00 -16.40 2.50
CA SER A 77 2.60 -17.32 3.56
C SER A 77 2.83 -16.80 4.98
N ARG A 78 3.56 -15.70 5.15
CA ARG A 78 3.82 -15.07 6.45
C ARG A 78 2.53 -14.50 7.05
N PRO A 79 2.35 -14.56 8.39
CA PRO A 79 1.13 -14.10 9.05
C PRO A 79 0.75 -12.65 8.74
N GLU A 80 1.73 -11.75 8.64
CA GLU A 80 1.54 -10.34 8.35
C GLU A 80 1.02 -10.07 6.92
N ASN A 81 1.23 -11.02 6.00
CA ASN A 81 0.78 -10.92 4.61
C ASN A 81 -0.60 -11.55 4.36
N LYS A 82 -1.22 -12.09 5.41
CA LYS A 82 -2.55 -12.69 5.33
C LYS A 82 -3.58 -11.74 4.72
N GLY A 83 -4.34 -12.25 3.73
CA GLY A 83 -5.35 -11.50 2.99
C GLY A 83 -4.83 -10.84 1.71
N LEU A 84 -3.54 -11.00 1.37
CA LEU A 84 -2.94 -10.52 0.12
C LEU A 84 -2.91 -11.60 -0.99
N GLU A 85 -3.34 -12.82 -0.70
CA GLU A 85 -3.21 -13.96 -1.61
C GLU A 85 -3.94 -13.74 -2.95
N THR A 86 -5.10 -13.07 -2.90
CA THR A 86 -5.90 -12.81 -4.11
C THR A 86 -5.21 -11.81 -5.03
N ILE A 87 -4.70 -10.71 -4.49
CA ILE A 87 -4.01 -9.70 -5.30
C ILE A 87 -2.66 -10.23 -5.82
N VAL A 88 -1.92 -11.02 -5.04
CA VAL A 88 -0.67 -11.65 -5.49
C VAL A 88 -0.94 -12.59 -6.66
N LYS A 89 -1.98 -13.44 -6.59
CA LYS A 89 -2.39 -14.27 -7.73
C LYS A 89 -2.71 -13.44 -8.98
N GLN A 90 -3.38 -12.30 -8.80
CA GLN A 90 -3.71 -11.40 -9.90
C GLN A 90 -2.44 -10.74 -10.48
N MET A 91 -1.49 -10.33 -9.64
CA MET A 91 -0.19 -9.79 -10.10
C MET A 91 0.61 -10.83 -10.90
N ILE A 92 0.66 -12.08 -10.45
CA ILE A 92 1.30 -13.18 -11.18
C ILE A 92 0.65 -13.39 -12.56
N LEU A 93 -0.68 -13.31 -12.65
CA LEU A 93 -1.40 -13.41 -13.93
C LEU A 93 -1.02 -12.25 -14.86
N TRP A 94 -1.03 -11.02 -14.36
CA TRP A 94 -0.63 -9.86 -15.16
C TRP A 94 0.85 -9.89 -15.55
N GLN A 95 1.76 -10.30 -14.65
CA GLN A 95 3.17 -10.49 -14.99
C GLN A 95 3.35 -11.44 -16.19
N LYS A 96 2.67 -12.59 -16.16
CA LYS A 96 2.69 -13.57 -17.28
C LYS A 96 2.09 -13.00 -18.56
N THR A 97 1.05 -12.20 -18.44
CA THR A 97 0.31 -11.64 -19.60
C THR A 97 1.13 -10.53 -20.29
N TYR A 98 1.78 -9.67 -19.51
CA TYR A 98 2.41 -8.45 -20.03
C TYR A 98 3.93 -8.54 -20.10
N GLY A 99 4.56 -9.54 -19.47
CA GLY A 99 6.01 -9.75 -19.53
C GLY A 99 6.83 -8.65 -18.86
N VAL A 100 6.33 -8.07 -17.75
CA VAL A 100 7.03 -7.03 -16.96
C VAL A 100 7.57 -7.60 -15.66
N GLY A 101 8.51 -6.90 -15.01
CA GLY A 101 9.03 -7.28 -13.70
C GLY A 101 7.95 -7.21 -12.61
N MET A 102 8.00 -8.13 -11.63
CA MET A 102 7.03 -8.20 -10.53
C MET A 102 7.16 -7.00 -9.60
N ALA A 103 8.38 -6.59 -9.28
CA ALA A 103 8.67 -5.43 -8.45
C ALA A 103 8.02 -4.16 -8.99
N ASP A 104 8.21 -3.90 -10.28
CA ASP A 104 7.60 -2.75 -10.94
C ASP A 104 6.07 -2.90 -11.03
N LEU A 105 5.58 -4.10 -11.30
CA LEU A 105 4.15 -4.36 -11.43
C LEU A 105 3.40 -4.14 -10.10
N ILE A 106 3.96 -4.57 -8.98
CA ILE A 106 3.39 -4.36 -7.65
C ILE A 106 3.33 -2.87 -7.33
N GLN A 107 4.43 -2.13 -7.52
CA GLN A 107 4.46 -0.69 -7.21
C GLN A 107 3.58 0.12 -8.18
N PHE A 108 3.54 -0.23 -9.45
CA PHE A 108 2.62 0.37 -10.41
C PHE A 108 1.16 0.10 -10.01
N GLY A 109 0.86 -1.14 -9.61
CA GLY A 109 -0.48 -1.54 -9.17
C GLY A 109 -0.93 -0.78 -7.92
N ALA A 110 -0.06 -0.58 -6.93
CA ALA A 110 -0.36 0.21 -5.74
C ALA A 110 -0.66 1.68 -6.09
N ASN A 111 0.19 2.30 -6.91
CA ASN A 111 -0.02 3.68 -7.37
C ASN A 111 -1.30 3.83 -8.20
N HIS A 112 -1.57 2.85 -9.08
CA HIS A 112 -2.78 2.85 -9.90
C HIS A 112 -4.04 2.65 -9.06
N ALA A 113 -4.00 1.78 -8.07
CA ALA A 113 -5.10 1.58 -7.12
C ALA A 113 -5.39 2.84 -6.30
N THR A 114 -4.35 3.55 -5.87
CA THR A 114 -4.49 4.83 -5.16
C THR A 114 -5.29 5.84 -5.96
N VAL A 115 -4.95 6.07 -7.24
CA VAL A 115 -5.70 7.02 -8.10
C VAL A 115 -7.06 6.48 -8.57
N THR A 116 -7.31 5.18 -8.44
CA THR A 116 -8.65 4.59 -8.67
C THR A 116 -9.60 4.90 -7.52
N CYS A 117 -9.08 5.07 -6.30
CA CYS A 117 -9.85 5.64 -5.19
C CYS A 117 -10.03 7.15 -5.47
N PRO A 118 -11.27 7.66 -5.58
CA PRO A 118 -11.50 9.09 -5.78
C PRO A 118 -10.70 9.93 -4.77
N LEU A 119 -10.10 11.02 -5.22
CA LEU A 119 -9.22 11.92 -4.49
C LEU A 119 -7.82 11.35 -4.17
N GLY A 120 -7.51 10.11 -4.56
CA GLY A 120 -6.18 9.54 -4.35
C GLY A 120 -5.06 10.33 -5.05
N PRO A 121 -3.91 10.55 -4.39
CA PRO A 121 -2.81 11.32 -4.95
C PRO A 121 -2.18 10.64 -6.15
N ARG A 122 -1.66 11.45 -7.07
CA ARG A 122 -0.90 10.98 -8.23
C ARG A 122 0.57 10.82 -7.86
N ILE A 123 0.97 9.60 -7.61
CA ILE A 123 2.35 9.26 -7.25
C ILE A 123 3.16 9.02 -8.52
N ARG A 124 4.34 9.65 -8.61
CA ARG A 124 5.25 9.44 -9.73
C ARG A 124 5.79 8.01 -9.72
N PHE A 125 5.71 7.34 -10.86
CA PHE A 125 6.20 5.98 -11.03
C PHE A 125 7.48 5.96 -11.87
N PHE A 126 8.43 5.14 -11.45
CA PHE A 126 9.65 4.82 -12.19
C PHE A 126 9.75 3.31 -12.33
N ALA A 127 9.93 2.82 -13.56
CA ALA A 127 10.19 1.42 -13.85
C ALA A 127 11.71 1.15 -13.87
N GLY A 128 12.10 -0.09 -13.61
CA GLY A 128 13.49 -0.53 -13.66
C GLY A 128 13.98 -1.22 -12.38
N ARG A 129 13.06 -1.53 -11.45
CA ARG A 129 13.37 -2.37 -10.29
C ARG A 129 13.78 -3.76 -10.74
N LYS A 130 14.62 -4.42 -9.95
CA LYS A 130 14.99 -5.81 -10.17
C LYS A 130 14.14 -6.72 -9.30
N ASP A 131 13.60 -7.77 -9.91
CA ASP A 131 12.90 -8.83 -9.18
C ASP A 131 13.87 -9.65 -8.33
N SER A 132 13.49 -9.95 -7.09
CA SER A 132 14.19 -10.86 -6.19
C SER A 132 13.44 -12.18 -6.05
N THR A 133 14.20 -13.27 -6.05
CA THR A 133 13.72 -14.62 -5.71
C THR A 133 14.19 -15.07 -4.33
N SER A 134 14.92 -14.23 -3.62
CA SER A 134 15.29 -14.42 -2.21
C SER A 134 14.26 -13.72 -1.32
N PRO A 135 13.78 -14.38 -0.25
CA PRO A 135 12.81 -13.77 0.64
C PRO A 135 13.44 -12.58 1.38
N ALA A 136 12.68 -11.52 1.54
CA ALA A 136 13.05 -10.37 2.35
C ALA A 136 13.23 -10.77 3.83
N PRO A 137 13.99 -9.99 4.63
CA PRO A 137 14.06 -10.17 6.07
C PRO A 137 12.66 -10.16 6.70
N ASP A 138 12.46 -11.00 7.72
CA ASP A 138 11.22 -11.08 8.47
C ASP A 138 11.17 -10.05 9.62
N GLY A 139 9.96 -9.71 10.10
CA GLY A 139 9.76 -8.84 11.25
C GLY A 139 9.97 -7.35 10.99
N LEU A 140 10.03 -6.89 9.73
CA LEU A 140 10.24 -5.49 9.36
C LEU A 140 8.95 -4.74 9.00
N LEU A 141 7.79 -5.40 9.05
CA LEU A 141 6.50 -4.76 8.86
C LEU A 141 5.89 -4.31 10.21
N PRO A 142 5.11 -3.21 10.23
CA PRO A 142 4.52 -2.69 11.45
C PRO A 142 3.40 -3.60 11.99
N ASP A 143 3.33 -3.74 13.32
CA ASP A 143 2.19 -4.38 14.00
C ASP A 143 1.15 -3.33 14.39
N ALA A 144 -0.12 -3.61 14.09
CA ALA A 144 -1.26 -2.75 14.44
C ALA A 144 -1.49 -2.60 15.96
N ARG A 145 -0.75 -3.33 16.80
CA ARG A 145 -0.75 -3.22 18.27
C ARG A 145 0.52 -2.59 18.83
N ALA A 146 1.47 -2.24 17.97
CA ALA A 146 2.75 -1.69 18.40
C ALA A 146 2.60 -0.30 19.03
N SER A 147 3.56 0.08 19.88
CA SER A 147 3.64 1.43 20.44
C SER A 147 4.01 2.45 19.37
N ALA A 148 3.61 3.72 19.57
CA ALA A 148 3.98 4.79 18.65
C ALA A 148 5.50 4.92 18.49
N GLN A 149 6.28 4.85 19.59
CA GLN A 149 7.73 4.98 19.53
C GLN A 149 8.35 3.86 18.71
N SER A 150 7.92 2.60 18.90
CA SER A 150 8.46 1.47 18.11
C SER A 150 8.14 1.58 16.62
N LEU A 151 6.98 2.15 16.26
CA LEU A 151 6.63 2.42 14.88
C LEU A 151 7.46 3.56 14.29
N ILE A 152 7.66 4.65 15.04
CA ILE A 152 8.52 5.76 14.61
C ILE A 152 9.94 5.25 14.35
N ASP A 153 10.50 4.47 15.27
CA ASP A 153 11.85 3.89 15.14
C ASP A 153 11.94 2.92 13.94
N LEU A 154 10.89 2.14 13.70
CA LEU A 154 10.80 1.23 12.56
C LEU A 154 10.79 1.99 11.22
N PHE A 155 10.04 3.09 11.13
CA PHE A 155 9.97 3.88 9.91
C PHE A 155 11.20 4.79 9.73
N ASP A 156 11.83 5.26 10.80
CA ASP A 156 13.13 5.94 10.75
C ASP A 156 14.22 5.02 10.17
N ASP A 157 14.23 3.73 10.53
CA ASP A 157 15.10 2.71 9.93
C ASP A 157 14.82 2.48 8.42
N LYS A 158 13.70 2.98 7.91
CA LYS A 158 13.35 3.00 6.48
C LYS A 158 13.57 4.37 5.85
N THR A 159 14.23 5.31 6.57
CA THR A 159 14.45 6.70 6.16
C THR A 159 13.15 7.51 5.96
N ILE A 160 12.08 7.12 6.66
CA ILE A 160 10.76 7.75 6.56
C ILE A 160 10.57 8.64 7.79
N SER A 161 10.48 9.94 7.58
CA SER A 161 10.25 10.95 8.62
C SER A 161 8.85 10.87 9.24
N ALA A 162 8.63 11.57 10.35
CA ALA A 162 7.30 11.64 10.99
C ALA A 162 6.22 12.19 10.04
N HIS A 163 6.55 13.17 9.21
CA HIS A 163 5.63 13.72 8.21
C HIS A 163 5.25 12.67 7.15
N GLU A 164 6.25 12.00 6.60
CA GLU A 164 6.05 10.93 5.61
C GLU A 164 5.31 9.72 6.21
N LEU A 165 5.58 9.38 7.48
CA LEU A 165 4.83 8.34 8.18
C LEU A 165 3.36 8.73 8.34
N ALA A 166 3.07 9.99 8.69
CA ALA A 166 1.70 10.49 8.75
C ALA A 166 1.01 10.37 7.39
N ALA A 167 1.68 10.74 6.29
CA ALA A 167 1.17 10.58 4.93
C ALA A 167 0.89 9.11 4.58
N LEU A 168 1.85 8.21 4.86
CA LEU A 168 1.74 6.78 4.53
C LEU A 168 0.61 6.09 5.29
N VAL A 169 0.45 6.35 6.59
CA VAL A 169 -0.63 5.75 7.37
C VAL A 169 -2.01 6.23 6.90
N GLY A 170 -2.08 7.38 6.25
CA GLY A 170 -3.29 7.88 5.61
C GLY A 170 -3.91 6.94 4.57
N ALA A 171 -3.14 5.98 4.04
CA ALA A 171 -3.69 4.91 3.19
C ALA A 171 -4.78 4.10 3.89
N HIS A 172 -4.86 4.14 5.22
CA HIS A 172 -5.93 3.53 6.00
C HIS A 172 -7.31 4.14 5.73
N THR A 173 -7.40 5.36 5.16
CA THR A 173 -8.67 5.92 4.70
C THR A 173 -9.38 5.02 3.67
N SER A 174 -8.61 4.30 2.83
CA SER A 174 -9.15 3.38 1.84
C SER A 174 -8.95 1.92 2.22
N SER A 175 -9.15 1.56 3.49
CA SER A 175 -8.87 0.21 3.99
C SER A 175 -10.04 -0.43 4.74
N ARG A 176 -9.96 -1.76 4.88
CA ARG A 176 -10.81 -2.58 5.72
C ARG A 176 -9.97 -3.65 6.41
N GLN A 177 -10.26 -3.94 7.67
CA GLN A 177 -9.62 -5.03 8.39
C GLN A 177 -10.43 -6.32 8.25
N PHE A 178 -9.74 -7.48 8.19
CA PHE A 178 -10.35 -8.80 8.10
C PHE A 178 -9.79 -9.77 9.14
N ASN A 179 -8.60 -9.51 9.67
CA ASN A 179 -7.86 -10.45 10.50
C ASN A 179 -7.48 -9.88 11.89
N PHE A 180 -7.56 -8.57 12.09
CA PHE A 180 -7.21 -7.93 13.35
C PHE A 180 -8.25 -8.23 14.45
N ASP A 181 -9.52 -8.07 14.10
CA ASP A 181 -10.67 -8.43 14.93
C ASP A 181 -11.66 -9.23 14.08
N THR A 182 -11.69 -10.53 14.27
CA THR A 182 -12.53 -11.45 13.50
C THR A 182 -14.02 -11.30 13.79
N THR A 183 -14.39 -10.66 14.91
CA THR A 183 -15.80 -10.36 15.23
C THR A 183 -16.31 -9.16 14.43
N ARG A 184 -15.41 -8.35 13.86
CA ARG A 184 -15.70 -7.16 13.08
C ARG A 184 -15.08 -7.23 11.68
N THR A 185 -15.00 -8.43 11.12
CA THR A 185 -14.47 -8.69 9.77
C THR A 185 -15.10 -7.75 8.74
N GLY A 186 -14.27 -7.09 7.94
CA GLY A 186 -14.68 -6.12 6.93
C GLY A 186 -14.92 -4.71 7.47
N ALA A 187 -14.73 -4.46 8.77
CA ALA A 187 -14.84 -3.12 9.34
C ALA A 187 -13.81 -2.17 8.71
N PRO A 188 -14.27 -0.99 8.22
CA PRO A 188 -13.38 0.00 7.64
C PRO A 188 -12.62 0.79 8.72
N GLN A 189 -11.54 1.46 8.33
CA GLN A 189 -10.77 2.32 9.24
C GLN A 189 -11.24 3.78 9.21
N ASP A 190 -12.12 4.13 8.26
CA ASP A 190 -12.97 5.31 8.30
C ASP A 190 -14.35 5.01 7.67
N SER A 191 -15.22 6.01 7.63
CA SER A 191 -16.60 5.82 7.11
C SER A 191 -16.70 5.79 5.57
N THR A 192 -15.61 6.04 4.84
CA THR A 192 -15.57 6.18 3.37
C THR A 192 -14.51 5.28 2.70
N PRO A 193 -14.42 3.97 3.00
CA PRO A 193 -13.29 3.12 2.60
C PRO A 193 -13.09 2.92 1.09
N GLY A 194 -13.86 3.54 0.26
CA GLY A 194 -13.72 3.55 -1.20
C GLY A 194 -13.33 4.90 -1.77
N VAL A 195 -12.97 5.86 -0.92
CA VAL A 195 -12.54 7.23 -1.27
C VAL A 195 -11.24 7.50 -0.52
N TRP A 196 -10.32 8.22 -1.10
CA TRP A 196 -9.09 8.66 -0.45
C TRP A 196 -9.30 10.07 0.11
N ASP A 197 -9.65 10.16 1.39
CA ASP A 197 -9.98 11.44 2.03
C ASP A 197 -9.38 11.56 3.44
N VAL A 198 -9.61 12.69 4.10
CA VAL A 198 -9.03 13.00 5.42
C VAL A 198 -9.84 12.44 6.60
N LEU A 199 -10.92 11.71 6.35
CA LEU A 199 -11.79 11.22 7.44
C LEU A 199 -11.08 10.23 8.35
N PHE A 200 -10.15 9.44 7.83
CA PHE A 200 -9.33 8.55 8.63
C PHE A 200 -8.64 9.29 9.79
N TYR A 201 -7.97 10.40 9.49
CA TYR A 201 -7.26 11.17 10.52
C TYR A 201 -8.21 11.72 11.58
N ASN A 202 -9.35 12.25 11.15
CA ASN A 202 -10.35 12.81 12.05
C ASN A 202 -11.01 11.72 12.91
N GLN A 203 -11.45 10.62 12.30
CA GLN A 203 -12.17 9.56 12.99
C GLN A 203 -11.26 8.72 13.89
N THR A 204 -9.95 8.69 13.63
CA THR A 204 -8.99 8.03 14.51
C THR A 204 -8.91 8.72 15.88
N VAL A 205 -8.97 10.04 15.93
CA VAL A 205 -8.84 10.81 17.19
C VAL A 205 -10.17 11.13 17.87
N GLN A 206 -11.29 11.02 17.16
CA GLN A 206 -12.61 11.34 17.70
C GLN A 206 -13.07 10.30 18.73
N SER A 207 -13.57 10.76 19.89
CA SER A 207 -14.15 9.89 20.92
C SER A 207 -15.47 9.25 20.48
N ASN A 208 -16.21 9.91 19.58
CA ASN A 208 -17.50 9.47 19.03
C ASN A 208 -17.39 9.06 17.56
N ALA A 209 -16.28 8.46 17.16
CA ALA A 209 -16.14 7.89 15.82
C ALA A 209 -17.31 6.94 15.51
N PRO A 210 -17.75 6.85 14.23
CA PRO A 210 -18.85 5.96 13.86
C PRO A 210 -18.60 4.51 14.32
N ALA A 211 -19.63 3.84 14.85
CA ALA A 211 -19.49 2.51 15.47
C ALA A 211 -18.92 1.43 14.53
N GLN A 212 -19.15 1.58 13.21
CA GLN A 212 -18.59 0.66 12.21
C GLN A 212 -17.09 0.85 11.98
N VAL A 213 -16.52 2.00 12.35
CA VAL A 213 -15.10 2.30 12.12
C VAL A 213 -14.24 1.53 13.11
N MET A 214 -13.23 0.83 12.59
CA MET A 214 -12.20 0.16 13.37
C MET A 214 -10.97 1.07 13.50
N ARG A 215 -10.66 1.53 14.70
CA ARG A 215 -9.44 2.28 14.98
C ARG A 215 -8.38 1.32 15.49
N PHE A 216 -7.27 1.20 14.77
CA PHE A 216 -6.15 0.40 15.28
C PHE A 216 -5.49 1.09 16.48
N PRO A 217 -5.10 0.33 17.51
CA PRO A 217 -4.35 0.89 18.64
C PRO A 217 -3.09 1.64 18.21
N SER A 218 -2.38 1.13 17.19
CA SER A 218 -1.21 1.78 16.60
C SER A 218 -1.52 3.17 16.03
N ASP A 219 -2.63 3.33 15.29
CA ASP A 219 -3.01 4.60 14.68
C ASP A 219 -3.39 5.63 15.75
N VAL A 220 -4.14 5.20 16.76
CA VAL A 220 -4.50 6.04 17.90
C VAL A 220 -3.25 6.47 18.69
N ALA A 221 -2.30 5.55 18.89
CA ALA A 221 -1.05 5.84 19.58
C ALA A 221 -0.17 6.83 18.79
N LEU A 222 -0.05 6.64 17.46
CA LEU A 222 0.69 7.56 16.58
C LEU A 222 0.05 8.95 16.60
N ALA A 223 -1.26 9.06 16.44
CA ALA A 223 -1.98 10.33 16.45
C ALA A 223 -1.78 11.13 17.76
N ALA A 224 -1.64 10.43 18.88
CA ALA A 224 -1.42 11.04 20.21
C ALA A 224 0.05 11.31 20.54
N HIS A 225 1.01 10.74 19.78
CA HIS A 225 2.44 10.87 20.11
C HIS A 225 2.97 12.28 19.80
N PRO A 226 3.78 12.91 20.69
CA PRO A 226 4.26 14.29 20.50
C PRO A 226 4.99 14.53 19.18
N ALA A 227 5.77 13.56 18.68
CA ALA A 227 6.47 13.66 17.40
C ALA A 227 5.54 13.56 16.17
N MET A 228 4.31 13.06 16.34
CA MET A 228 3.38 12.75 15.25
C MET A 228 2.13 13.63 15.25
N SER A 229 1.69 14.10 16.43
CA SER A 229 0.38 14.79 16.58
C SER A 229 0.29 16.06 15.76
N GLY A 230 1.36 16.82 15.62
CA GLY A 230 1.41 18.01 14.77
C GLY A 230 1.30 17.68 13.29
N GLU A 231 1.97 16.61 12.84
CA GLU A 231 1.89 16.15 11.46
C GLU A 231 0.50 15.55 11.17
N TRP A 232 -0.03 14.73 12.07
CA TRP A 232 -1.37 14.17 11.98
C TRP A 232 -2.44 15.25 11.82
N ALA A 233 -2.33 16.35 12.59
CA ALA A 233 -3.25 17.47 12.52
C ALA A 233 -3.27 18.16 11.14
N LYS A 234 -2.13 18.24 10.45
CA LYS A 234 -2.04 18.84 9.10
C LYS A 234 -2.91 18.05 8.10
N PHE A 235 -2.82 16.71 8.12
CA PHE A 235 -3.61 15.84 7.24
C PHE A 235 -5.10 15.83 7.62
N SER A 236 -5.47 16.15 8.85
CA SER A 236 -6.86 16.18 9.32
C SER A 236 -7.64 17.43 8.89
N LEU A 237 -6.99 18.42 8.29
CA LEU A 237 -7.61 19.68 7.89
C LEU A 237 -8.63 19.47 6.78
N GLY A 238 -9.82 20.03 6.93
CA GLY A 238 -10.89 20.01 5.94
C GLY A 238 -10.68 20.98 4.78
N GLY A 239 -11.65 21.03 3.86
CA GLY A 239 -11.66 22.00 2.75
C GLY A 239 -10.60 21.80 1.68
N GLY A 240 -10.01 20.59 1.58
CA GLY A 240 -8.95 20.25 0.64
C GLY A 240 -7.54 20.48 1.18
N VAL A 241 -7.36 21.26 2.23
CA VAL A 241 -6.01 21.57 2.79
C VAL A 241 -5.30 20.31 3.26
N GLY A 242 -5.96 19.44 4.02
CA GLY A 242 -5.37 18.15 4.44
C GLY A 242 -5.09 17.23 3.26
N GLN A 243 -5.90 17.28 2.21
CA GLN A 243 -5.73 16.51 0.99
C GLN A 243 -4.47 16.95 0.21
N ASP A 244 -4.11 18.21 0.25
CA ASP A 244 -2.94 18.75 -0.46
C ASP A 244 -1.59 18.38 0.19
N HIS A 245 -1.62 17.73 1.36
CA HIS A 245 -0.41 17.22 2.04
C HIS A 245 0.06 15.86 1.54
N TRP A 246 -0.75 15.11 0.77
CA TRP A 246 -0.35 13.82 0.19
C TRP A 246 0.51 13.92 -1.06
#